data_5a1d90e4502af434ada7c7f09739fed7
#
_entry.id   5a1d90e4502af434ada7c7f09739fed7
#
_cell.length_a   1.000
_cell.length_b   1.000
_cell.length_c   1.000
_cell.angle_alpha   90.00
_cell.angle_beta   90.00
_cell.angle_gamma   90.00
#
_symmetry.space_group_name_H-M   'P 1'
#
loop_
_entity.id
_entity.type
_entity.pdbx_description
1 polymer ?
#
loop_
_entity_poly.entity_id
_entity_poly.type
_entity_poly.pdbx_seq_one_letter_code
_entity_poly.pdbx_strand_id
1 'polypeptide(L)'
;MTHRSAAKKNNERLEFLGDAVLGLTMSRLLFERFPECNEGDLSRLRAHLVCKRALAEIAKDHDLSQVILLGAGERKTGGHKRDSILADAVEAATAAVYLLKDFDYAFEFVRRIYMQQLENLPAIQSLKDPKTRLQEHLQGLQIAVPDYETLSE
;
A
#
# COMPACT_ATOMS: atom_id res chain seq x y z
N MET A 1 5.91 -4.93 -18.00
CA MET A 1 6.71 -5.27 -16.77
C MET A 1 6.97 -6.77 -16.73
N THR A 2 8.14 -7.20 -16.28
CA THR A 2 8.55 -8.63 -16.35
C THR A 2 8.64 -9.18 -14.93
N HIS A 3 7.72 -10.09 -14.58
CA HIS A 3 7.75 -10.79 -13.29
C HIS A 3 8.90 -11.81 -13.23
N ARG A 4 9.43 -12.11 -12.04
CA ARG A 4 10.55 -13.03 -11.80
C ARG A 4 10.38 -14.42 -12.41
N SER A 5 9.14 -14.89 -12.56
CA SER A 5 8.85 -16.18 -13.19
C SER A 5 9.11 -16.21 -14.71
N ALA A 6 9.19 -15.05 -15.36
CA ALA A 6 9.34 -14.95 -16.81
C ALA A 6 10.80 -14.84 -17.26
N ALA A 7 11.66 -14.15 -16.50
CA ALA A 7 13.07 -13.96 -16.86
C ALA A 7 13.95 -13.61 -15.66
N LYS A 8 15.28 -13.83 -15.80
CA LYS A 8 16.29 -13.39 -14.81
C LYS A 8 16.32 -11.87 -14.65
N LYS A 9 16.16 -11.11 -15.73
CA LYS A 9 16.00 -9.65 -15.68
C LYS A 9 14.52 -9.37 -15.49
N ASN A 10 14.15 -9.01 -14.29
CA ASN A 10 12.77 -8.85 -13.83
C ASN A 10 12.57 -7.54 -13.07
N ASN A 11 11.40 -7.33 -12.48
CA ASN A 11 11.00 -6.09 -11.81
C ASN A 11 11.25 -6.06 -10.28
N GLU A 12 11.83 -7.09 -9.65
CA GLU A 12 12.04 -7.13 -8.19
C GLU A 12 12.83 -5.93 -7.65
N ARG A 13 13.86 -5.47 -8.38
CA ARG A 13 14.62 -4.27 -7.95
C ARG A 13 13.83 -2.97 -8.09
N LEU A 14 12.92 -2.91 -9.06
CA LEU A 14 12.01 -1.77 -9.22
C LEU A 14 10.92 -1.79 -8.16
N GLU A 15 10.38 -2.96 -7.82
CA GLU A 15 9.47 -3.19 -6.70
C GLU A 15 10.08 -2.65 -5.39
N PHE A 16 11.29 -3.11 -5.04
CA PHE A 16 12.00 -2.64 -3.85
C PHE A 16 12.14 -1.11 -3.78
N LEU A 17 12.54 -0.47 -4.88
CA LEU A 17 12.65 0.99 -4.94
C LEU A 17 11.29 1.65 -4.92
N GLY A 18 10.34 1.06 -5.61
CA GLY A 18 8.97 1.58 -5.75
C GLY A 18 8.20 1.61 -4.44
N ASP A 19 8.33 0.59 -3.61
CA ASP A 19 7.78 0.58 -2.26
C ASP A 19 8.24 1.81 -1.45
N ALA A 20 9.54 2.09 -1.45
CA ALA A 20 10.10 3.24 -0.74
C ALA A 20 9.59 4.59 -1.30
N VAL A 21 9.56 4.74 -2.64
CA VAL A 21 9.07 5.96 -3.30
C VAL A 21 7.58 6.14 -3.06
N LEU A 22 6.80 5.08 -3.15
CA LEU A 22 5.36 5.06 -2.88
C LEU A 22 5.08 5.43 -1.42
N GLY A 23 5.81 4.83 -0.48
CA GLY A 23 5.70 5.13 0.94
C GLY A 23 5.98 6.60 1.26
N LEU A 24 7.04 7.17 0.69
CA LEU A 24 7.37 8.59 0.85
C LEU A 24 6.30 9.50 0.23
N THR A 25 5.87 9.19 -0.99
CA THR A 25 4.84 9.95 -1.71
C THR A 25 3.52 9.96 -0.93
N MET A 26 3.08 8.79 -0.48
CA MET A 26 1.84 8.68 0.30
C MET A 26 1.95 9.40 1.64
N SER A 27 3.11 9.33 2.31
CA SER A 27 3.35 10.09 3.55
C SER A 27 3.21 11.59 3.34
N ARG A 28 3.79 12.14 2.26
CA ARG A 28 3.67 13.56 1.91
C ARG A 28 2.23 13.95 1.60
N LEU A 29 1.52 13.16 0.78
CA LEU A 29 0.12 13.40 0.44
C LEU A 29 -0.78 13.45 1.69
N LEU A 30 -0.61 12.52 2.60
CA LEU A 30 -1.38 12.47 3.84
C LEU A 30 -1.01 13.60 4.80
N PHE A 31 0.27 13.91 4.94
CA PHE A 31 0.75 15.02 5.76
C PHE A 31 0.17 16.37 5.31
N GLU A 32 0.17 16.63 4.01
CA GLU A 32 -0.40 17.86 3.43
C GLU A 32 -1.93 17.90 3.54
N ARG A 33 -2.60 16.76 3.39
CA ARG A 33 -4.07 16.67 3.39
C ARG A 33 -4.69 16.71 4.79
N PHE A 34 -3.99 16.21 5.80
CA PHE A 34 -4.49 16.06 7.17
C PHE A 34 -3.56 16.71 8.20
N PRO A 35 -3.43 18.05 8.20
CA PRO A 35 -2.50 18.75 9.06
C PRO A 35 -2.78 18.60 10.56
N GLU A 36 -4.05 18.29 10.91
CA GLU A 36 -4.48 18.13 12.31
C GLU A 36 -4.34 16.69 12.83
N CYS A 37 -3.98 15.73 11.95
CA CYS A 37 -3.81 14.35 12.35
C CYS A 37 -2.47 14.12 13.06
N ASN A 38 -2.50 13.31 14.12
CA ASN A 38 -1.28 12.84 14.77
C ASN A 38 -0.55 11.78 13.93
N GLU A 39 0.70 11.47 14.30
CA GLU A 39 1.54 10.48 13.60
C GLU A 39 0.88 9.11 13.50
N GLY A 40 0.26 8.63 14.58
CA GLY A 40 -0.40 7.32 14.59
C GLY A 40 -1.56 7.23 13.60
N ASP A 41 -2.33 8.30 13.44
CA ASP A 41 -3.43 8.37 12.47
C ASP A 41 -2.90 8.40 11.03
N LEU A 42 -1.86 9.20 10.76
CA LEU A 42 -1.20 9.25 9.45
C LEU A 42 -0.57 7.90 9.08
N SER A 43 0.06 7.24 10.02
CA SER A 43 0.66 5.90 9.81
C SER A 43 -0.40 4.84 9.52
N ARG A 44 -1.56 4.87 10.18
CA ARG A 44 -2.70 3.97 9.90
C ARG A 44 -3.28 4.21 8.52
N LEU A 45 -3.51 5.47 8.15
CA LEU A 45 -3.98 5.82 6.81
C LEU A 45 -3.00 5.34 5.73
N ARG A 46 -1.70 5.59 5.91
CA ARG A 46 -0.69 5.11 5.00
C ARG A 46 -0.70 3.59 4.87
N ALA A 47 -0.67 2.87 6.00
CA ALA A 47 -0.71 1.41 5.98
C ALA A 47 -1.96 0.86 5.29
N HIS A 48 -3.11 1.50 5.43
CA HIS A 48 -4.34 1.15 4.74
C HIS A 48 -4.23 1.33 3.21
N LEU A 49 -3.63 2.43 2.77
CA LEU A 49 -3.51 2.79 1.35
C LEU A 49 -2.42 2.02 0.61
N VAL A 50 -1.28 1.72 1.26
CA VAL A 50 -0.15 1.04 0.61
C VAL A 50 -0.11 -0.46 0.88
N CYS A 51 -1.17 -1.03 1.49
CA CYS A 51 -1.24 -2.48 1.67
C CYS A 51 -1.43 -3.21 0.33
N LYS A 52 -0.97 -4.46 0.28
CA LYS A 52 -1.06 -5.33 -0.90
C LYS A 52 -2.44 -5.31 -1.57
N ARG A 53 -3.52 -5.36 -0.78
CA ARG A 53 -4.89 -5.35 -1.29
C ARG A 53 -5.21 -4.05 -2.03
N ALA A 54 -4.89 -2.91 -1.42
CA ALA A 54 -5.16 -1.60 -2.03
C ALA A 54 -4.37 -1.42 -3.33
N LEU A 55 -3.09 -1.81 -3.35
CA LEU A 55 -2.26 -1.79 -4.56
C LEU A 55 -2.81 -2.69 -5.65
N ALA A 56 -3.28 -3.89 -5.30
CA ALA A 56 -3.88 -4.81 -6.26
C ALA A 56 -5.20 -4.27 -6.84
N GLU A 57 -6.00 -3.59 -6.06
CA GLU A 57 -7.21 -2.90 -6.54
C GLU A 57 -6.84 -1.81 -7.56
N ILE A 58 -5.87 -0.95 -7.24
CA ILE A 58 -5.35 0.05 -8.19
C ILE A 58 -4.83 -0.60 -9.47
N ALA A 59 -4.09 -1.70 -9.36
CA ALA A 59 -3.60 -2.43 -10.54
C ALA A 59 -4.74 -2.96 -11.42
N LYS A 60 -5.85 -3.40 -10.83
CA LYS A 60 -7.04 -3.86 -11.53
C LYS A 60 -7.77 -2.70 -12.22
N ASP A 61 -7.94 -1.58 -11.52
CA ASP A 61 -8.61 -0.38 -12.04
C ASP A 61 -7.87 0.21 -13.26
N HIS A 62 -6.56 -0.02 -13.34
CA HIS A 62 -5.70 0.44 -14.44
C HIS A 62 -5.29 -0.67 -15.42
N ASP A 63 -5.94 -1.85 -15.38
CA ASP A 63 -5.68 -2.98 -16.28
C ASP A 63 -4.22 -3.44 -16.34
N LEU A 64 -3.44 -3.26 -15.27
CA LEU A 64 -2.01 -3.61 -15.24
C LEU A 64 -1.76 -5.11 -15.49
N SER A 65 -2.74 -5.96 -15.19
CA SER A 65 -2.68 -7.40 -15.47
C SER A 65 -2.35 -7.73 -16.93
N GLN A 66 -2.74 -6.86 -17.86
CA GLN A 66 -2.54 -7.05 -19.31
C GLN A 66 -1.10 -6.78 -19.77
N VAL A 67 -0.32 -6.00 -19.00
CA VAL A 67 1.05 -5.59 -19.36
C VAL A 67 2.13 -6.30 -18.54
N ILE A 68 1.74 -7.18 -17.62
CA ILE A 68 2.67 -8.00 -16.83
C ILE A 68 3.06 -9.24 -17.61
N LEU A 69 4.34 -9.41 -17.87
CA LEU A 69 4.91 -10.61 -18.49
C LEU A 69 5.17 -11.65 -17.41
N LEU A 70 4.42 -12.76 -17.48
CA LEU A 70 4.52 -13.90 -16.57
C LEU A 70 5.12 -15.12 -17.25
N GLY A 71 5.88 -15.92 -16.52
CA GLY A 71 6.30 -17.24 -16.97
C GLY A 71 5.10 -18.18 -17.19
N ALA A 72 5.31 -19.23 -18.03
CA ALA A 72 4.25 -20.14 -18.44
C ALA A 72 3.53 -20.81 -17.24
N GLY A 73 4.27 -21.20 -16.20
CA GLY A 73 3.71 -21.79 -14.98
C GLY A 73 2.82 -20.81 -14.24
N GLU A 74 3.29 -19.62 -13.96
CA GLU A 74 2.56 -18.57 -13.23
C GLU A 74 1.29 -18.15 -13.98
N ARG A 75 1.38 -18.05 -15.31
CA ARG A 75 0.23 -17.75 -16.18
C ARG A 75 -0.84 -18.82 -16.13
N LYS A 76 -0.45 -20.11 -16.14
CA LYS A 76 -1.39 -21.24 -16.05
C LYS A 76 -2.12 -21.29 -14.72
N THR A 77 -1.50 -20.87 -13.64
CA THR A 77 -2.09 -20.82 -12.28
C THR A 77 -2.84 -19.54 -11.97
N GLY A 78 -3.10 -18.69 -12.97
CA GLY A 78 -3.86 -17.44 -12.79
C GLY A 78 -3.06 -16.30 -12.16
N GLY A 79 -1.72 -16.30 -12.28
CA GLY A 79 -0.84 -15.29 -11.69
C GLY A 79 -1.20 -13.85 -12.05
N HIS A 80 -1.76 -13.62 -13.24
CA HIS A 80 -2.23 -12.29 -13.68
C HIS A 80 -3.38 -11.72 -12.82
N LYS A 81 -4.03 -12.54 -11.97
CA LYS A 81 -5.08 -12.13 -11.03
C LYS A 81 -4.59 -12.14 -9.57
N ARG A 82 -3.35 -12.53 -9.32
CA ARG A 82 -2.80 -12.67 -7.97
C ARG A 82 -2.45 -11.30 -7.41
N ASP A 83 -3.05 -10.94 -6.28
CA ASP A 83 -2.90 -9.61 -5.67
C ASP A 83 -1.44 -9.23 -5.39
N SER A 84 -0.57 -10.19 -5.01
CA SER A 84 0.86 -9.90 -4.81
C SER A 84 1.54 -9.43 -6.10
N ILE A 85 1.30 -10.12 -7.22
CA ILE A 85 1.91 -9.77 -8.52
C ILE A 85 1.39 -8.41 -9.03
N LEU A 86 0.12 -8.13 -8.77
CA LEU A 86 -0.49 -6.86 -9.14
C LEU A 86 0.05 -5.70 -8.31
N ALA A 87 0.21 -5.91 -7.00
CA ALA A 87 0.81 -4.93 -6.10
C ALA A 87 2.25 -4.60 -6.49
N ASP A 88 3.11 -5.65 -6.67
CA ASP A 88 4.49 -5.54 -7.10
C ASP A 88 4.62 -4.75 -8.43
N ALA A 89 3.63 -4.87 -9.30
CA ALA A 89 3.59 -4.13 -10.56
C ALA A 89 3.34 -2.62 -10.36
N VAL A 90 2.49 -2.21 -9.43
CA VAL A 90 2.25 -0.79 -9.10
C VAL A 90 3.52 -0.17 -8.53
N GLU A 91 4.18 -0.87 -7.60
CA GLU A 91 5.44 -0.42 -7.02
C GLU A 91 6.51 -0.28 -8.10
N ALA A 92 6.69 -1.30 -8.93
CA ALA A 92 7.66 -1.26 -10.03
C ALA A 92 7.36 -0.12 -11.04
N ALA A 93 6.09 0.18 -11.31
CA ALA A 93 5.71 1.30 -12.15
C ALA A 93 6.06 2.65 -11.52
N THR A 94 5.82 2.79 -10.21
CA THR A 94 6.19 3.99 -9.44
C THR A 94 7.70 4.23 -9.49
N ALA A 95 8.51 3.19 -9.28
CA ALA A 95 9.97 3.29 -9.41
C ALA A 95 10.41 3.65 -10.83
N ALA A 96 9.76 3.09 -11.85
CA ALA A 96 10.09 3.39 -13.23
C ALA A 96 9.86 4.87 -13.57
N VAL A 97 8.74 5.44 -13.12
CA VAL A 97 8.46 6.88 -13.28
C VAL A 97 9.51 7.71 -12.56
N TYR A 98 9.83 7.37 -11.30
CA TYR A 98 10.84 8.05 -10.51
C TYR A 98 12.22 8.06 -11.19
N LEU A 99 12.67 6.91 -11.70
CA LEU A 99 13.99 6.79 -12.34
C LEU A 99 14.07 7.44 -13.73
N LEU A 100 12.95 7.49 -14.46
CA LEU A 100 12.90 8.07 -15.81
C LEU A 100 12.73 9.59 -15.78
N LYS A 101 12.22 10.12 -14.71
CA LYS A 101 11.93 11.53 -14.52
C LYS A 101 12.57 12.05 -13.24
N ASP A 102 11.78 12.19 -12.17
CA ASP A 102 12.19 12.62 -10.84
C ASP A 102 11.09 12.30 -9.81
N PHE A 103 11.28 12.79 -8.58
CA PHE A 103 10.32 12.59 -7.50
C PHE A 103 8.98 13.32 -7.74
N ASP A 104 8.99 14.51 -8.33
CA ASP A 104 7.77 15.28 -8.53
C ASP A 104 6.86 14.61 -9.56
N TYR A 105 7.42 14.02 -10.61
CA TYR A 105 6.67 13.19 -11.55
C TYR A 105 6.13 11.91 -10.89
N ALA A 106 6.92 11.25 -10.04
CA ALA A 106 6.45 10.08 -9.29
C ALA A 106 5.33 10.46 -8.31
N PHE A 107 5.44 11.60 -7.64
CA PHE A 107 4.42 12.15 -6.76
C PHE A 107 3.09 12.37 -7.51
N GLU A 108 3.13 13.06 -8.65
CA GLU A 108 1.93 13.29 -9.47
C GLU A 108 1.36 11.99 -10.05
N PHE A 109 2.20 11.05 -10.43
CA PHE A 109 1.76 9.72 -10.87
C PHE A 109 0.99 9.01 -9.77
N VAL A 110 1.55 8.89 -8.57
CA VAL A 110 0.90 8.26 -7.41
C VAL A 110 -0.39 9.00 -7.04
N ARG A 111 -0.37 10.32 -6.98
CA ARG A 111 -1.55 11.13 -6.68
C ARG A 111 -2.71 10.83 -7.65
N ARG A 112 -2.42 10.63 -8.92
CA ARG A 112 -3.44 10.32 -9.96
C ARG A 112 -4.00 8.92 -9.82
N ILE A 113 -3.16 7.90 -9.64
CA ILE A 113 -3.64 6.51 -9.54
C ILE A 113 -4.38 6.24 -8.22
N TYR A 114 -4.15 7.06 -7.18
CA TYR A 114 -4.82 6.98 -5.89
C TYR A 114 -6.01 7.95 -5.72
N MET A 115 -6.36 8.70 -6.74
CA MET A 115 -7.38 9.76 -6.62
C MET A 115 -8.69 9.24 -6.03
N GLN A 116 -9.19 8.12 -6.51
CA GLN A 116 -10.43 7.51 -6.04
C GLN A 116 -10.32 7.02 -4.58
N GLN A 117 -9.22 6.38 -4.22
CA GLN A 117 -8.97 5.88 -2.87
C GLN A 117 -8.81 7.03 -1.87
N LEU A 118 -8.16 8.12 -2.28
CA LEU A 118 -7.99 9.32 -1.44
C LEU A 118 -9.31 10.07 -1.24
N GLU A 119 -10.23 10.05 -2.19
CA GLU A 119 -11.56 10.63 -2.05
C GLU A 119 -12.47 9.81 -1.13
N ASN A 120 -12.31 8.48 -1.12
CA ASN A 120 -13.15 7.53 -0.39
C ASN A 120 -12.45 6.94 0.84
N LEU A 121 -11.61 7.73 1.53
CA LEU A 121 -10.93 7.27 2.74
C LEU A 121 -11.93 6.90 3.84
N PRO A 122 -11.71 5.77 4.52
CA PRO A 122 -12.52 5.41 5.67
C PRO A 122 -12.28 6.38 6.84
N ALA A 123 -13.24 6.46 7.74
CA ALA A 123 -13.05 7.22 8.98
C ALA A 123 -11.82 6.68 9.74
N ILE A 124 -10.92 7.56 10.18
CA ILE A 124 -9.66 7.17 10.85
C ILE A 124 -9.92 6.25 12.04
N GLN A 125 -10.99 6.51 12.79
CA GLN A 125 -11.39 5.68 13.93
C GLN A 125 -11.71 4.23 13.55
N SER A 126 -12.18 3.98 12.33
CA SER A 126 -12.45 2.61 11.85
C SER A 126 -11.18 1.84 11.49
N LEU A 127 -10.05 2.52 11.31
CA LEU A 127 -8.74 1.92 11.03
C LEU A 127 -8.00 1.49 12.30
N LYS A 128 -8.47 1.89 13.48
CA LYS A 128 -7.90 1.44 14.75
C LYS A 128 -8.33 0.01 15.04
N ASP A 129 -7.38 -0.84 15.39
CA ASP A 129 -7.70 -2.19 15.81
C ASP A 129 -8.50 -2.19 17.14
N PRO A 130 -9.29 -3.23 17.41
CA PRO A 130 -10.16 -3.29 18.60
C PRO A 130 -9.38 -3.18 19.92
N LYS A 131 -8.16 -3.72 19.99
CA LYS A 131 -7.31 -3.65 21.18
C LYS A 131 -6.88 -2.22 21.47
N THR A 132 -6.39 -1.51 20.45
CA THR A 132 -6.00 -0.09 20.57
C THR A 132 -7.19 0.78 20.96
N ARG A 133 -8.37 0.54 20.36
CA ARG A 133 -9.60 1.27 20.73
C ARG A 133 -10.00 1.07 22.17
N LEU A 134 -9.93 -0.17 22.67
CA LEU A 134 -10.23 -0.49 24.05
C LEU A 134 -9.22 0.16 25.01
N GLN A 135 -7.92 0.08 24.71
CA GLN A 135 -6.87 0.70 25.51
C GLN A 135 -7.04 2.23 25.62
N GLU A 136 -7.24 2.91 24.49
CA GLU A 136 -7.49 4.36 24.47
C GLU A 136 -8.74 4.74 25.27
N HIS A 137 -9.80 3.96 25.15
CA HIS A 137 -11.04 4.19 25.89
C HIS A 137 -10.83 4.06 27.41
N LEU A 138 -10.15 2.99 27.87
CA LEU A 138 -9.86 2.78 29.28
C LEU A 138 -8.91 3.84 29.84
N GLN A 139 -7.91 4.25 29.09
CA GLN A 139 -7.01 5.33 29.47
C GLN A 139 -7.77 6.67 29.61
N GLY A 140 -8.70 6.96 28.69
CA GLY A 140 -9.57 8.15 28.79
C GLY A 140 -10.44 8.16 30.04
N LEU A 141 -10.79 6.98 30.56
CA LEU A 141 -11.53 6.80 31.83
C LEU A 141 -10.62 6.68 33.06
N GLN A 142 -9.29 6.80 32.90
CA GLN A 142 -8.28 6.56 33.94
C GLN A 142 -8.35 5.16 34.56
N ILE A 143 -8.81 4.17 33.81
CA ILE A 143 -8.87 2.76 34.17
C ILE A 143 -7.59 2.07 33.66
N ALA A 144 -7.05 1.12 34.43
CA ALA A 144 -5.89 0.32 34.04
C ALA A 144 -6.16 -0.42 32.70
N VAL A 145 -5.16 -0.46 31.84
CA VAL A 145 -5.24 -1.23 30.59
C VAL A 145 -5.32 -2.72 30.85
N PRO A 146 -6.05 -3.51 30.03
CA PRO A 146 -6.15 -4.95 30.21
C PRO A 146 -4.79 -5.63 30.11
N ASP A 147 -4.56 -6.59 30.96
CA ASP A 147 -3.47 -7.55 30.79
C ASP A 147 -3.93 -8.70 29.89
N TYR A 148 -3.08 -9.13 28.96
CA TYR A 148 -3.44 -10.12 27.95
C TYR A 148 -2.57 -11.37 28.13
N GLU A 149 -3.19 -12.48 28.50
CA GLU A 149 -2.54 -13.76 28.56
C GLU A 149 -2.83 -14.57 27.29
N THR A 150 -1.77 -15.20 26.74
CA THR A 150 -1.94 -16.15 25.63
C THR A 150 -2.32 -17.50 26.24
N LEU A 151 -3.56 -17.90 26.06
CA LEU A 151 -3.98 -19.26 26.41
C LEU A 151 -3.46 -20.21 25.33
N SER A 152 -2.55 -21.11 25.72
CA SER A 152 -2.15 -22.22 24.84
C SER A 152 -3.31 -23.20 24.69
N GLU A 153 -3.69 -23.52 23.44
CA GLU A 153 -4.51 -24.70 23.15
C GLU A 153 -3.72 -25.99 23.31
#